data_b9155e2377d8328808d123253aa29cab
#
_entry.id   b9155e2377d8328808d123253aa29cab
#
_cell.length_a   1.000
_cell.length_b   1.000
_cell.length_c   1.000
_cell.angle_alpha   90.00
_cell.angle_beta   90.00
_cell.angle_gamma   90.00
#
_symmetry.space_group_name_H-M   'P 1'
#
loop_
_entity.id
_entity.type
_entity.pdbx_description
1 polymer ?
#
loop_
_entity_poly.entity_id
_entity_poly.type
_entity_poly.pdbx_seq_one_letter_code
_entity_poly.pdbx_strand_id
1 'polypeptide(L)'
;MSSLGKLDGWDSLSPELRERMVAADLPESLRLDEYDLFLLGPDLIFRDGLLRFGYGTDAWGGEFCLDLDTGAVLVIDDSRTRTFVNSSLDLYARSLRLVAGLAPAIVGGDPDRWEDAKNEMQRVIGEWDAPAMTSDNYWDGLSWDIATGNYADQSDL
;
A
#
# COMPACT_ATOMS: atom_id res chain seq x y z
N MET A 1 9.33 -7.16 18.87
CA MET A 1 7.87 -7.29 18.75
C MET A 1 7.34 -6.21 17.85
N SER A 2 6.49 -6.56 16.91
CA SER A 2 5.95 -5.59 15.98
C SER A 2 5.04 -4.59 16.70
N SER A 3 4.84 -3.44 16.08
CA SER A 3 3.92 -2.42 16.56
C SER A 3 2.45 -2.85 16.49
N LEU A 4 2.15 -3.97 15.83
CA LEU A 4 0.79 -4.50 15.71
C LEU A 4 0.09 -4.69 17.05
N GLY A 5 0.78 -5.23 18.03
CA GLY A 5 0.20 -5.49 19.35
C GLY A 5 -0.19 -4.24 20.13
N LYS A 6 0.24 -3.05 19.64
CA LYS A 6 -0.10 -1.77 20.24
C LYS A 6 -1.31 -1.10 19.58
N LEU A 7 -1.81 -1.68 18.49
CA LEU A 7 -2.96 -1.10 17.79
C LEU A 7 -4.25 -1.35 18.58
N ASP A 8 -5.08 -0.33 18.68
CA ASP A 8 -6.41 -0.48 19.26
C ASP A 8 -7.20 -1.49 18.42
N GLY A 9 -7.85 -2.43 19.10
CA GLY A 9 -8.60 -3.49 18.45
C GLY A 9 -7.81 -4.77 18.19
N TRP A 10 -6.50 -4.78 18.45
CA TRP A 10 -5.67 -5.97 18.24
C TRP A 10 -6.18 -7.19 19.01
N ASP A 11 -6.53 -7.00 20.27
CA ASP A 11 -7.02 -8.08 21.12
C ASP A 11 -8.39 -8.61 20.71
N SER A 12 -9.12 -7.84 19.91
CA SER A 12 -10.44 -8.25 19.37
C SER A 12 -10.33 -9.13 18.14
N LEU A 13 -9.13 -9.28 17.54
CA LEU A 13 -8.93 -10.13 16.38
C LEU A 13 -8.92 -11.60 16.79
N SER A 14 -9.40 -12.46 15.87
CA SER A 14 -9.23 -13.91 16.06
C SER A 14 -7.76 -14.28 16.05
N PRO A 15 -7.36 -15.39 16.72
CA PRO A 15 -5.97 -15.87 16.67
C PRO A 15 -5.46 -16.07 15.24
N GLU A 16 -6.30 -16.59 14.35
CA GLU A 16 -5.94 -16.83 12.95
C GLU A 16 -5.62 -15.53 12.21
N LEU A 17 -6.44 -14.50 12.42
CA LEU A 17 -6.23 -13.21 11.79
C LEU A 17 -4.98 -12.51 12.33
N ARG A 18 -4.74 -12.61 13.64
CA ARG A 18 -3.49 -12.10 14.23
C ARG A 18 -2.27 -12.79 13.64
N GLU A 19 -2.31 -14.11 13.46
CA GLU A 19 -1.22 -14.84 12.83
C GLU A 19 -0.97 -14.37 11.40
N ARG A 20 -2.03 -14.13 10.63
CA ARG A 20 -1.90 -13.63 9.25
C ARG A 20 -1.24 -12.26 9.22
N MET A 21 -1.62 -11.36 10.11
CA MET A 21 -1.06 -10.02 10.15
C MET A 21 0.42 -10.04 10.58
N VAL A 22 0.77 -10.87 11.56
CA VAL A 22 2.16 -11.04 11.99
C VAL A 22 3.00 -11.65 10.87
N ALA A 23 2.48 -12.67 10.20
CA ALA A 23 3.20 -13.35 9.11
C ALA A 23 3.43 -12.43 7.91
N ALA A 24 2.50 -11.54 7.61
CA ALA A 24 2.65 -10.58 6.52
C ALA A 24 3.76 -9.57 6.80
N ASP A 25 4.03 -9.29 8.07
CA ASP A 25 5.10 -8.38 8.49
C ASP A 25 4.99 -7.02 7.80
N LEU A 26 3.83 -6.38 7.96
CA LEU A 26 3.55 -5.07 7.36
C LEU A 26 4.53 -4.01 7.88
N PRO A 27 5.11 -3.20 6.99
CA PRO A 27 5.85 -2.01 7.45
C PRO A 27 4.91 -1.04 8.15
N GLU A 28 5.45 -0.22 9.04
CA GLU A 28 4.66 0.77 9.77
C GLU A 28 4.19 1.90 8.87
N SER A 29 4.95 2.18 7.80
CA SER A 29 4.62 3.25 6.86
C SER A 29 5.33 3.06 5.53
N LEU A 30 4.79 3.74 4.51
CA LEU A 30 5.49 4.00 3.26
C LEU A 30 5.32 5.47 2.95
N ARG A 31 6.44 6.18 2.85
CA ARG A 31 6.44 7.61 2.56
C ARG A 31 7.29 7.90 1.33
N LEU A 32 6.73 8.71 0.41
CA LEU A 32 7.45 9.22 -0.76
C LEU A 32 7.45 10.74 -0.65
N ASP A 33 8.62 11.32 -0.36
CA ASP A 33 8.79 12.75 -0.08
C ASP A 33 7.85 13.19 1.06
N GLU A 34 6.91 14.10 0.80
CA GLU A 34 5.95 14.58 1.79
C GLU A 34 4.67 13.74 1.85
N TYR A 35 4.55 12.71 0.99
CA TYR A 35 3.32 11.93 0.86
C TYR A 35 3.37 10.65 1.68
N ASP A 36 2.43 10.49 2.59
CA ASP A 36 2.24 9.24 3.32
C ASP A 36 1.34 8.32 2.50
N LEU A 37 1.94 7.40 1.74
CA LEU A 37 1.19 6.44 0.94
C LEU A 37 0.48 5.40 1.80
N PHE A 38 1.12 5.05 2.93
CA PHE A 38 0.56 4.08 3.85
C PHE A 38 1.07 4.36 5.27
N LEU A 39 0.15 4.35 6.21
CA LEU A 39 0.42 4.40 7.65
C LEU A 39 -0.38 3.28 8.32
N LEU A 40 0.31 2.42 9.08
CA LEU A 40 -0.31 1.33 9.83
C LEU A 40 -1.07 1.88 11.04
N GLY A 41 -2.32 1.46 11.19
CA GLY A 41 -3.14 1.86 12.34
C GLY A 41 -3.80 3.23 12.18
N PRO A 42 -3.99 4.00 13.26
CA PRO A 42 -3.67 3.70 14.66
C PRO A 42 -4.56 2.64 15.31
N ASP A 43 -5.67 2.32 14.69
CA ASP A 43 -6.64 1.35 15.20
C ASP A 43 -7.04 0.36 14.12
N LEU A 44 -7.66 -0.73 14.55
CA LEU A 44 -8.21 -1.77 13.69
C LEU A 44 -9.72 -1.72 13.81
N ILE A 45 -10.40 -1.52 12.68
CA ILE A 45 -11.85 -1.35 12.67
C ILE A 45 -12.50 -2.34 11.73
N PHE A 46 -13.47 -3.10 12.27
CA PHE A 46 -14.31 -3.98 11.46
C PHE A 46 -15.53 -3.20 10.96
N ARG A 47 -15.78 -3.27 9.66
CA ARG A 47 -16.92 -2.63 9.02
C ARG A 47 -17.27 -3.36 7.72
N ASP A 48 -18.50 -3.81 7.59
CA ASP A 48 -19.03 -4.39 6.34
C ASP A 48 -18.17 -5.54 5.77
N GLY A 49 -17.69 -6.43 6.65
CA GLY A 49 -16.86 -7.57 6.23
C GLY A 49 -15.42 -7.21 5.92
N LEU A 50 -15.01 -6.00 6.25
CA LEU A 50 -13.66 -5.49 6.02
C LEU A 50 -12.98 -5.19 7.36
N LEU A 51 -11.67 -5.42 7.41
CA LEU A 51 -10.84 -4.98 8.52
C LEU A 51 -9.95 -3.83 8.05
N ARG A 52 -10.24 -2.60 8.51
CA ARG A 52 -9.34 -1.47 8.24
C ARG A 52 -8.10 -1.61 9.12
N PHE A 53 -6.92 -1.57 8.52
CA PHE A 53 -5.65 -1.70 9.24
C PHE A 53 -4.68 -0.54 9.00
N GLY A 54 -5.00 0.35 8.10
CA GLY A 54 -4.14 1.50 7.80
C GLY A 54 -4.83 2.53 6.94
N TYR A 55 -4.10 3.59 6.60
CA TYR A 55 -4.62 4.65 5.76
C TYR A 55 -3.49 5.34 5.00
N GLY A 56 -3.84 6.07 3.95
CA GLY A 56 -2.94 6.92 3.20
C GLY A 56 -3.54 8.29 2.98
N THR A 57 -2.69 9.30 2.84
CA THR A 57 -3.13 10.71 2.75
C THR A 57 -2.91 11.32 1.38
N ASP A 58 -2.31 10.58 0.44
CA ASP A 58 -2.11 11.06 -0.93
C ASP A 58 -3.38 10.87 -1.78
N ALA A 59 -3.30 11.25 -3.07
CA ALA A 59 -4.44 11.17 -3.99
C ALA A 59 -4.94 9.74 -4.21
N TRP A 60 -4.09 8.72 -4.05
CA TRP A 60 -4.44 7.31 -4.16
C TRP A 60 -4.85 6.71 -2.83
N GLY A 61 -4.75 7.51 -1.77
CA GLY A 61 -4.99 7.06 -0.41
C GLY A 61 -6.44 6.91 -0.04
N GLY A 62 -6.63 6.52 1.20
CA GLY A 62 -7.91 6.24 1.80
C GLY A 62 -7.71 5.26 2.93
N GLU A 63 -8.73 4.47 3.22
CA GLU A 63 -8.66 3.42 4.21
C GLU A 63 -8.20 2.12 3.56
N PHE A 64 -7.07 1.56 4.03
CA PHE A 64 -6.60 0.25 3.57
C PHE A 64 -7.27 -0.83 4.40
N CYS A 65 -7.95 -1.73 3.71
CA CYS A 65 -8.79 -2.75 4.34
C CYS A 65 -8.43 -4.15 3.83
N LEU A 66 -8.55 -5.12 4.72
CA LEU A 66 -8.49 -6.54 4.38
C LEU A 66 -9.92 -7.04 4.21
N ASP A 67 -10.24 -7.58 3.03
CA ASP A 67 -11.51 -8.24 2.78
C ASP A 67 -11.48 -9.61 3.46
N LEU A 68 -12.33 -9.80 4.46
CA LEU A 68 -12.31 -11.02 5.26
C LEU A 68 -12.85 -12.26 4.52
N ASP A 69 -13.61 -12.04 3.44
CA ASP A 69 -14.14 -13.13 2.62
C ASP A 69 -13.12 -13.63 1.59
N THR A 70 -12.38 -12.72 0.96
CA THR A 70 -11.47 -13.06 -0.14
C THR A 70 -10.00 -13.05 0.25
N GLY A 71 -9.65 -12.35 1.32
CA GLY A 71 -8.27 -12.13 1.71
C GLY A 71 -7.57 -11.01 0.95
N ALA A 72 -8.26 -10.34 0.03
CA ALA A 72 -7.69 -9.26 -0.75
C ALA A 72 -7.51 -7.99 0.08
N VAL A 73 -6.54 -7.15 -0.32
CA VAL A 73 -6.37 -5.81 0.22
C VAL A 73 -7.03 -4.82 -0.74
N LEU A 74 -7.87 -3.96 -0.18
CA LEU A 74 -8.60 -2.92 -0.90
C LEU A 74 -8.27 -1.57 -0.28
N VAL A 75 -8.37 -0.50 -1.07
CA VAL A 75 -8.37 0.87 -0.55
C VAL A 75 -9.75 1.48 -0.81
N ILE A 76 -10.27 2.18 0.20
CA ILE A 76 -11.60 2.80 0.13
C ILE A 76 -11.41 4.31 0.29
N ASP A 77 -11.81 5.06 -0.73
CA ASP A 77 -11.68 6.52 -0.72
C ASP A 77 -12.84 7.21 0.02
N ASP A 78 -12.80 8.53 0.06
CA ASP A 78 -13.82 9.34 0.73
C ASP A 78 -15.21 9.17 0.10
N SER A 79 -15.28 8.81 -1.18
CA SER A 79 -16.53 8.53 -1.88
C SER A 79 -17.04 7.10 -1.65
N ARG A 80 -16.35 6.33 -0.82
CA ARG A 80 -16.63 4.91 -0.53
C ARG A 80 -16.42 4.00 -1.74
N THR A 81 -15.66 4.44 -2.72
CA THR A 81 -15.24 3.61 -3.85
C THR A 81 -14.14 2.66 -3.41
N ARG A 82 -14.32 1.38 -3.72
CA ARG A 82 -13.35 0.32 -3.42
C ARG A 82 -12.42 0.13 -4.63
N THR A 83 -11.12 0.18 -4.37
CA THR A 83 -10.11 -0.10 -5.40
C THR A 83 -9.25 -1.27 -4.95
N PHE A 84 -9.04 -2.23 -5.84
CA PHE A 84 -8.21 -3.40 -5.55
C PHE A 84 -6.74 -2.98 -5.42
N VAL A 85 -6.07 -3.54 -4.41
CA VAL A 85 -4.65 -3.29 -4.16
C VAL A 85 -3.82 -4.55 -4.37
N ASN A 86 -4.07 -5.61 -3.60
CA ASN A 86 -3.36 -6.88 -3.72
C ASN A 86 -4.29 -8.06 -3.40
N SER A 87 -3.91 -9.23 -3.90
CA SER A 87 -4.68 -10.46 -3.66
C SER A 87 -4.55 -10.98 -2.22
N SER A 88 -3.52 -10.57 -1.49
CA SER A 88 -3.31 -10.98 -0.10
C SER A 88 -2.54 -9.91 0.67
N LEU A 89 -2.61 -10.01 1.99
CA LEU A 89 -1.89 -9.11 2.90
C LEU A 89 -0.37 -9.28 2.76
N ASP A 90 0.10 -10.49 2.56
CA ASP A 90 1.51 -10.79 2.33
C ASP A 90 2.03 -10.10 1.07
N LEU A 91 1.28 -10.19 -0.03
CA LEU A 91 1.65 -9.53 -1.29
C LEU A 91 1.62 -8.01 -1.15
N TYR A 92 0.69 -7.47 -0.37
CA TYR A 92 0.67 -6.04 -0.07
C TYR A 92 1.94 -5.59 0.66
N ALA A 93 2.33 -6.31 1.70
CA ALA A 93 3.56 -6.02 2.44
C ALA A 93 4.80 -6.06 1.54
N ARG A 94 4.88 -7.05 0.65
CA ARG A 94 5.98 -7.17 -0.31
C ARG A 94 5.99 -6.00 -1.30
N SER A 95 4.83 -5.59 -1.79
CA SER A 95 4.69 -4.45 -2.70
C SER A 95 5.13 -3.15 -2.03
N LEU A 96 4.74 -2.94 -0.76
CA LEU A 96 5.19 -1.77 0.01
C LEU A 96 6.71 -1.74 0.14
N ARG A 97 7.35 -2.88 0.42
CA ARG A 97 8.81 -2.96 0.54
C ARG A 97 9.51 -2.70 -0.77
N LEU A 98 8.96 -3.20 -1.88
CA LEU A 98 9.51 -2.91 -3.19
C LEU A 98 9.54 -1.41 -3.46
N VAL A 99 8.42 -0.74 -3.26
CA VAL A 99 8.31 0.71 -3.52
C VAL A 99 9.19 1.50 -2.56
N ALA A 100 9.29 1.07 -1.29
CA ALA A 100 10.21 1.70 -0.34
C ALA A 100 11.66 1.62 -0.82
N GLY A 101 12.06 0.50 -1.42
CA GLY A 101 13.39 0.33 -2.02
C GLY A 101 13.64 1.20 -3.24
N LEU A 102 12.57 1.57 -3.96
CA LEU A 102 12.63 2.44 -5.13
C LEU A 102 12.51 3.92 -4.77
N ALA A 103 12.23 4.25 -3.51
CA ALA A 103 11.96 5.63 -3.09
C ALA A 103 13.06 6.63 -3.49
N PRO A 104 14.38 6.32 -3.37
CA PRO A 104 15.41 7.27 -3.80
C PRO A 104 15.31 7.65 -5.29
N ALA A 105 14.94 6.71 -6.14
CA ALA A 105 14.70 6.98 -7.56
C ALA A 105 13.44 7.79 -7.79
N ILE A 106 12.38 7.45 -7.05
CA ILE A 106 11.05 8.06 -7.20
C ILE A 106 11.06 9.54 -6.80
N VAL A 107 11.72 9.87 -5.67
CA VAL A 107 11.73 11.22 -5.13
C VAL A 107 12.85 12.09 -5.70
N GLY A 108 13.80 11.51 -6.42
CA GLY A 108 14.89 12.25 -7.06
C GLY A 108 14.44 13.04 -8.28
N GLY A 109 15.28 13.90 -8.78
CA GLY A 109 14.97 14.82 -9.88
C GLY A 109 15.22 14.28 -11.29
N ASP A 110 15.50 12.99 -11.46
CA ASP A 110 15.84 12.38 -12.75
C ASP A 110 14.63 11.65 -13.35
N PRO A 111 14.03 12.20 -14.44
CA PRO A 111 12.88 11.57 -15.08
C PRO A 111 13.14 10.15 -15.61
N ASP A 112 14.34 9.84 -16.03
CA ASP A 112 14.68 8.50 -16.50
C ASP A 112 14.58 7.49 -15.37
N ARG A 113 14.94 7.89 -14.14
CA ARG A 113 14.81 7.04 -12.97
C ARG A 113 13.34 6.86 -12.54
N TRP A 114 12.48 7.86 -12.74
CA TRP A 114 11.04 7.72 -12.50
C TRP A 114 10.44 6.65 -13.42
N GLU A 115 10.81 6.70 -14.69
CA GLU A 115 10.35 5.71 -15.68
C GLU A 115 10.86 4.31 -15.32
N ASP A 116 12.12 4.19 -14.92
CA ASP A 116 12.70 2.91 -14.50
C ASP A 116 11.96 2.36 -13.26
N ALA A 117 11.65 3.21 -12.29
CA ALA A 117 10.91 2.81 -11.09
C ALA A 117 9.51 2.31 -11.44
N LYS A 118 8.79 3.02 -12.31
CA LYS A 118 7.49 2.59 -12.82
C LYS A 118 7.59 1.21 -13.47
N ASN A 119 8.55 1.04 -14.37
CA ASN A 119 8.72 -0.23 -15.09
C ASN A 119 9.05 -1.38 -14.14
N GLU A 120 9.86 -1.14 -13.13
CA GLU A 120 10.20 -2.13 -12.11
C GLU A 120 8.98 -2.52 -11.28
N MET A 121 8.17 -1.55 -10.87
CA MET A 121 6.92 -1.82 -10.16
C MET A 121 5.99 -2.68 -11.00
N GLN A 122 5.77 -2.31 -12.25
CA GLN A 122 4.87 -3.04 -13.14
C GLN A 122 5.35 -4.47 -13.38
N ARG A 123 6.64 -4.64 -13.58
CA ARG A 123 7.24 -5.96 -13.82
C ARG A 123 7.16 -6.85 -12.58
N VAL A 124 7.65 -6.36 -11.45
CA VAL A 124 7.81 -7.20 -10.25
C VAL A 124 6.47 -7.46 -9.57
N ILE A 125 5.67 -6.42 -9.33
CA ILE A 125 4.35 -6.60 -8.71
C ILE A 125 3.46 -7.42 -9.63
N GLY A 126 3.54 -7.19 -10.95
CA GLY A 126 2.77 -7.96 -11.92
C GLY A 126 3.13 -9.45 -11.96
N GLU A 127 4.41 -9.80 -11.72
CA GLU A 127 4.84 -11.19 -11.60
C GLU A 127 4.33 -11.84 -10.32
N TRP A 128 4.35 -11.09 -9.21
CA TRP A 128 3.89 -11.60 -7.92
C TRP A 128 2.37 -11.71 -7.85
N ASP A 129 1.67 -10.75 -8.44
CA ASP A 129 0.25 -10.54 -8.24
C ASP A 129 -0.35 -9.83 -9.45
N ALA A 130 -0.60 -10.59 -10.52
CA ALA A 130 -1.08 -10.03 -11.78
C ALA A 130 -2.30 -9.10 -11.62
N PRO A 131 -3.33 -9.44 -10.82
CA PRO A 131 -4.47 -8.54 -10.63
C PRO A 131 -4.08 -7.16 -10.06
N ALA A 132 -2.99 -7.07 -9.28
CA ALA A 132 -2.56 -5.82 -8.69
C ALA A 132 -2.10 -4.78 -9.71
N MET A 133 -1.67 -5.23 -10.90
CA MET A 133 -1.22 -4.34 -11.98
C MET A 133 -2.24 -4.23 -13.11
N THR A 134 -3.46 -4.70 -12.90
CA THR A 134 -4.55 -4.49 -13.85
C THR A 134 -4.92 -3.00 -13.88
N SER A 135 -5.25 -2.50 -15.08
CA SER A 135 -5.63 -1.10 -15.29
C SER A 135 -6.67 -0.62 -14.28
N ASP A 136 -6.48 0.58 -13.79
CA ASP A 136 -7.34 1.27 -12.79
C ASP A 136 -7.23 0.72 -11.36
N ASN A 137 -6.37 -0.26 -11.10
CA ASN A 137 -6.09 -0.70 -9.75
C ASN A 137 -4.98 0.16 -9.12
N TYR A 138 -4.81 0.00 -7.80
CA TYR A 138 -3.98 0.92 -6.99
C TYR A 138 -2.54 1.04 -7.51
N TRP A 139 -1.84 -0.09 -7.62
CA TRP A 139 -0.42 -0.05 -7.99
C TRP A 139 -0.19 0.38 -9.43
N ASP A 140 -1.11 0.02 -10.33
CA ASP A 140 -1.04 0.48 -11.72
C ASP A 140 -1.14 2.01 -11.78
N GLY A 141 -2.18 2.58 -11.18
CA GLY A 141 -2.38 4.04 -11.17
C GLY A 141 -1.21 4.78 -10.53
N LEU A 142 -0.76 4.30 -9.36
CA LEU A 142 0.38 4.90 -8.66
C LEU A 142 1.66 4.87 -9.51
N SER A 143 1.91 3.77 -10.22
CA SER A 143 3.12 3.62 -11.05
C SER A 143 3.17 4.67 -12.16
N TRP A 144 2.06 4.98 -12.79
CA TRP A 144 1.99 6.02 -13.82
C TRP A 144 2.22 7.42 -13.23
N ASP A 145 1.69 7.71 -12.05
CA ASP A 145 1.94 8.98 -11.38
C ASP A 145 3.41 9.13 -10.98
N ILE A 146 4.05 8.05 -10.58
CA ILE A 146 5.50 8.04 -10.30
C ILE A 146 6.27 8.44 -11.55
N ALA A 147 5.91 7.88 -12.71
CA ALA A 147 6.60 8.16 -13.98
C ALA A 147 6.47 9.62 -14.42
N THR A 148 5.45 10.33 -13.95
CA THR A 148 5.26 11.77 -14.26
C THR A 148 5.97 12.69 -13.27
N GLY A 149 6.63 12.15 -12.25
CA GLY A 149 7.35 12.94 -11.25
C GLY A 149 6.48 13.52 -10.15
N ASN A 150 5.24 13.03 -10.00
CA ASN A 150 4.31 13.56 -8.98
C ASN A 150 4.82 13.39 -7.55
N TYR A 151 5.73 12.47 -7.31
CA TYR A 151 6.30 12.20 -5.99
C TYR A 151 7.74 12.69 -5.86
N ALA A 152 8.28 13.35 -6.87
CA ALA A 152 9.62 13.90 -6.83
C ALA A 152 9.69 15.09 -5.86
N ASP A 153 10.85 15.26 -5.23
CA ASP A 153 11.11 16.43 -4.39
C ASP A 153 11.17 17.67 -5.28
N GLN A 154 10.24 18.59 -5.08
CA GLN A 154 10.13 19.80 -5.89
C GLN A 154 11.33 20.73 -5.76
N SER A 155 12.09 20.61 -4.69
CA SER A 155 13.31 21.42 -4.51
C SER A 155 14.42 21.05 -5.48
N ASP A 156 14.37 19.87 -6.08
CA ASP A 156 15.36 19.38 -7.04
C ASP A 156 15.00 19.70 -8.50
N LEU A 157 13.84 20.31 -8.73
CA LEU A 157 13.34 20.60 -10.08
C LEU A 157 13.64 22.03 -10.54
#